data_95e51901b660d93357ff158ec4b324be
#
_entry.id   95e51901b660d93357ff158ec4b324be
#
_cell.length_a   1.000
_cell.length_b   1.000
_cell.length_c   1.000
_cell.angle_alpha   90.00
_cell.angle_beta   90.00
_cell.angle_gamma   90.00
#
_symmetry.space_group_name_H-M   'P 1'
#
loop_
_entity.id
_entity.type
_entity.pdbx_description
1 polymer ?
#
loop_
_entity_poly.entity_id
_entity_poly.type
_entity_poly.pdbx_seq_one_letter_code
_entity_poly.pdbx_strand_id
1 'polypeptide(L)'
;QSTSRGICTFRFGHYDSLTHFQTDAIIPHESDAEVNMMAEECTHDCSSCGSACASRQKPQSLLAPANAGSRVKKVIGVVSGKGGVGKSLVTGLLACETARRGKIAGVLDADITGPSMPRILGIRDKAVGNELGILPQEAENGVKVMSINLLLEHDTDPVIWRGSLIAGTVKQFWTDVCWGDVDCLYVDMPPGTGDVPLTVFQSLPVDGIVIVLSPQELVGMIVEKAVKMAQMMNIPVLGLVENMAHMICPDCGKRLYPFGEGRTADVAKQYGLPMLAQLPIQPELAKKCDEGRLMDIQLPEMGKAVDAVLKCKVRKHE
;
A
#
# COMPACT_ATOMS: atom_id res chain seq x y z
N GLN A 1 21.08 14.43 -35.62
CA GLN A 1 20.09 13.38 -35.36
C GLN A 1 19.57 13.60 -33.94
N SER A 2 18.40 14.25 -33.84
CA SER A 2 17.73 14.58 -32.59
C SER A 2 16.77 13.40 -32.26
N THR A 3 17.06 12.68 -31.20
CA THR A 3 16.14 11.73 -30.61
C THR A 3 15.10 12.50 -29.81
N SER A 4 13.88 12.60 -30.34
CA SER A 4 12.73 13.13 -29.63
C SER A 4 12.37 12.20 -28.47
N ARG A 5 12.63 12.64 -27.24
CA ARG A 5 12.11 12.02 -26.03
C ARG A 5 10.59 12.27 -25.99
N GLY A 6 9.82 11.22 -26.18
CA GLY A 6 8.37 11.28 -26.02
C GLY A 6 8.02 11.57 -24.57
N ILE A 7 7.49 12.76 -24.33
CA ILE A 7 6.90 13.13 -23.05
C ILE A 7 5.53 12.43 -22.99
N CYS A 8 5.41 11.44 -22.13
CA CYS A 8 4.13 10.81 -21.82
C CYS A 8 3.32 11.80 -20.97
N THR A 9 2.45 12.57 -21.64
CA THR A 9 1.52 13.47 -20.94
C THR A 9 0.40 12.63 -20.33
N PHE A 10 0.38 12.58 -19.03
CA PHE A 10 -0.77 12.10 -18.25
C PHE A 10 -1.98 12.98 -18.63
N ARG A 11 -2.98 12.40 -19.27
CA ARG A 11 -4.26 13.06 -19.51
C ARG A 11 -5.05 13.08 -18.20
N PHE A 12 -4.76 14.07 -17.36
CA PHE A 12 -5.74 14.50 -16.36
C PHE A 12 -6.87 15.20 -17.12
N GLY A 13 -8.09 14.73 -16.95
CA GLY A 13 -9.25 15.37 -17.56
C GLY A 13 -9.26 16.87 -17.24
N HIS A 14 -9.34 17.69 -18.26
CA HIS A 14 -9.43 19.14 -18.17
C HIS A 14 -10.56 19.55 -17.24
N TYR A 15 -10.21 20.23 -16.17
CA TYR A 15 -11.09 21.14 -15.45
C TYR A 15 -10.51 22.55 -15.62
N ASP A 16 -11.02 23.26 -16.59
CA ASP A 16 -10.75 24.67 -16.76
C ASP A 16 -11.62 25.50 -15.81
N SER A 17 -10.95 26.50 -15.24
CA SER A 17 -11.46 27.78 -14.74
C SER A 17 -12.39 27.80 -13.51
N LEU A 18 -11.76 28.26 -12.43
CA LEU A 18 -12.36 29.07 -11.36
C LEU A 18 -13.02 30.31 -11.92
N THR A 19 -14.31 30.52 -11.68
CA THR A 19 -14.89 31.81 -11.24
C THR A 19 -16.37 31.66 -10.87
N HIS A 20 -16.74 32.36 -9.79
CA HIS A 20 -18.06 32.72 -9.30
C HIS A 20 -18.91 31.65 -8.58
N PHE A 21 -18.83 31.69 -7.27
CA PHE A 21 -19.93 31.35 -6.37
C PHE A 21 -21.07 32.38 -6.59
N GLN A 22 -22.19 31.88 -7.02
CA GLN A 22 -23.48 32.52 -6.81
C GLN A 22 -24.46 31.45 -6.34
N THR A 23 -24.94 31.65 -5.12
CA THR A 23 -26.01 30.91 -4.45
C THR A 23 -27.31 31.08 -5.21
N ASP A 24 -28.17 30.09 -5.09
CA ASP A 24 -29.56 29.97 -5.50
C ASP A 24 -29.82 29.30 -6.87
N ALA A 25 -29.99 27.97 -6.76
CA ALA A 25 -31.00 27.27 -7.58
C ALA A 25 -31.30 25.90 -6.94
N ILE A 26 -32.50 25.83 -6.43
CA ILE A 26 -33.20 24.60 -6.04
C ILE A 26 -33.23 23.68 -7.28
N ILE A 27 -32.58 22.53 -7.20
CA ILE A 27 -32.68 21.49 -8.22
C ILE A 27 -33.97 20.73 -7.94
N PRO A 28 -34.92 20.60 -8.85
CA PRO A 28 -36.07 19.73 -8.68
C PRO A 28 -35.61 18.28 -8.71
N HIS A 29 -36.04 17.51 -7.72
CA HIS A 29 -36.00 16.05 -7.74
C HIS A 29 -36.90 15.53 -8.87
N GLU A 30 -36.33 15.18 -10.01
CA GLU A 30 -36.93 14.29 -10.99
C GLU A 30 -36.06 13.04 -11.07
N SER A 31 -36.42 12.00 -10.38
CA SER A 31 -36.15 10.60 -10.72
C SER A 31 -36.54 9.58 -9.62
N ASP A 32 -37.28 9.96 -8.58
CA ASP A 32 -37.75 8.96 -7.60
C ASP A 32 -38.99 8.18 -8.08
N ALA A 33 -39.53 8.48 -9.26
CA ALA A 33 -40.72 7.82 -9.78
C ALA A 33 -40.45 6.53 -10.59
N GLU A 34 -39.26 6.33 -11.16
CA GLU A 34 -38.96 5.14 -11.98
C GLU A 34 -38.33 3.98 -11.18
N VAL A 35 -37.75 4.26 -10.01
CA VAL A 35 -37.15 3.20 -9.18
C VAL A 35 -38.19 2.45 -8.34
N ASN A 36 -39.36 3.03 -8.13
CA ASN A 36 -40.39 2.47 -7.25
C ASN A 36 -41.42 1.57 -7.95
N MET A 37 -41.44 1.48 -9.29
CA MET A 37 -42.39 0.62 -10.01
C MET A 37 -41.94 -0.83 -10.23
N MET A 38 -40.70 -1.18 -9.90
CA MET A 38 -40.21 -2.57 -10.00
C MET A 38 -40.10 -3.30 -8.66
N ALA A 39 -40.42 -2.66 -7.53
CA ALA A 39 -40.28 -3.26 -6.20
C ALA A 39 -41.52 -4.06 -5.72
N GLU A 40 -42.67 -3.89 -6.34
CA GLU A 40 -43.91 -4.48 -5.83
C GLU A 40 -44.20 -5.93 -6.29
N GLU A 41 -43.45 -6.50 -7.24
CA GLU A 41 -43.67 -7.90 -7.71
C GLU A 41 -42.55 -8.89 -7.36
N CYS A 42 -41.58 -8.50 -6.54
CA CYS A 42 -40.49 -9.39 -6.18
C CYS A 42 -40.84 -10.22 -4.94
N THR A 43 -41.17 -11.48 -5.14
CA THR A 43 -41.50 -12.46 -4.04
C THR A 43 -40.23 -12.89 -3.27
N HIS A 44 -39.04 -12.41 -3.62
CA HIS A 44 -37.73 -12.82 -3.09
C HIS A 44 -37.42 -14.32 -3.21
N ASP A 45 -38.24 -15.10 -3.90
CA ASP A 45 -37.91 -16.48 -4.25
C ASP A 45 -37.16 -16.53 -5.59
N CYS A 46 -35.84 -16.50 -5.47
CA CYS A 46 -34.95 -16.49 -6.63
C CYS A 46 -34.86 -17.83 -7.37
N SER A 47 -35.42 -18.90 -6.83
CA SER A 47 -35.35 -20.23 -7.43
C SER A 47 -36.34 -20.42 -8.59
N SER A 48 -37.47 -19.69 -8.55
CA SER A 48 -38.57 -19.80 -9.53
C SER A 48 -38.74 -18.56 -10.42
N CYS A 49 -38.00 -17.46 -10.15
CA CYS A 49 -38.13 -16.18 -10.86
C CYS A 49 -37.39 -16.17 -12.20
N GLY A 50 -38.10 -15.94 -13.31
CA GLY A 50 -37.54 -15.84 -14.67
C GLY A 50 -36.94 -14.47 -15.03
N SER A 51 -37.04 -13.44 -14.17
CA SER A 51 -36.61 -12.08 -14.44
C SER A 51 -35.09 -11.90 -14.33
N ALA A 52 -34.47 -11.08 -15.19
CA ALA A 52 -33.08 -10.66 -15.09
C ALA A 52 -32.94 -9.65 -13.96
N CYS A 53 -32.67 -10.12 -12.73
CA CYS A 53 -32.54 -9.29 -11.54
C CYS A 53 -31.09 -8.97 -11.24
N ALA A 54 -30.77 -7.70 -10.95
CA ALA A 54 -29.43 -7.25 -10.60
C ALA A 54 -28.83 -7.98 -9.37
N SER A 55 -29.68 -8.44 -8.45
CA SER A 55 -29.27 -9.25 -7.28
C SER A 55 -28.81 -10.68 -7.62
N ARG A 56 -29.04 -11.18 -8.86
CA ARG A 56 -28.54 -12.47 -9.35
C ARG A 56 -27.17 -12.38 -10.01
N GLN A 57 -26.72 -11.17 -10.34
CA GLN A 57 -25.37 -11.01 -10.88
C GLN A 57 -24.39 -11.34 -9.76
N LYS A 58 -23.52 -12.33 -9.99
CA LYS A 58 -22.39 -12.59 -9.09
C LYS A 58 -21.68 -11.25 -8.90
N PRO A 59 -21.32 -10.86 -7.66
CA PRO A 59 -20.58 -9.64 -7.44
C PRO A 59 -19.35 -9.65 -8.34
N GLN A 60 -19.25 -8.68 -9.25
CA GLN A 60 -18.10 -8.55 -10.13
C GLN A 60 -16.89 -8.30 -9.25
N SER A 61 -15.81 -9.04 -9.51
CA SER A 61 -14.55 -8.79 -8.85
C SER A 61 -14.12 -7.34 -9.08
N LEU A 62 -13.79 -6.62 -8.02
CA LEU A 62 -13.27 -5.26 -8.07
C LEU A 62 -11.77 -5.23 -8.39
N LEU A 63 -11.14 -6.39 -8.50
CA LEU A 63 -9.71 -6.51 -8.80
C LEU A 63 -9.41 -5.92 -10.17
N ALA A 64 -8.41 -5.04 -10.20
CA ALA A 64 -7.91 -4.48 -11.43
C ALA A 64 -6.95 -5.47 -12.12
N PRO A 65 -6.98 -5.57 -13.46
CA PRO A 65 -5.98 -6.36 -14.18
C PRO A 65 -4.59 -5.73 -13.99
N ALA A 66 -3.56 -6.56 -13.90
CA ALA A 66 -2.19 -6.07 -13.94
C ALA A 66 -1.85 -5.55 -15.35
N ASN A 67 -0.87 -4.66 -15.44
CA ASN A 67 -0.30 -4.26 -16.72
C ASN A 67 0.17 -5.50 -17.52
N ALA A 68 -0.04 -5.50 -18.83
CA ALA A 68 0.28 -6.62 -19.70
C ALA A 68 1.77 -7.00 -19.70
N GLY A 69 2.65 -6.03 -19.42
CA GLY A 69 4.09 -6.26 -19.27
C GLY A 69 4.52 -6.68 -17.87
N SER A 70 3.58 -6.93 -16.94
CA SER A 70 3.87 -7.23 -15.54
C SER A 70 3.62 -8.71 -15.20
N ARG A 71 4.57 -9.31 -14.50
CA ARG A 71 4.46 -10.66 -13.91
C ARG A 71 4.84 -10.60 -12.43
N VAL A 72 3.89 -10.22 -11.62
CA VAL A 72 4.05 -10.10 -10.16
C VAL A 72 3.59 -11.39 -9.51
N LYS A 73 4.50 -12.10 -8.79
CA LYS A 73 4.17 -13.39 -8.17
C LYS A 73 3.43 -13.24 -6.85
N LYS A 74 3.77 -12.22 -6.06
CA LYS A 74 3.16 -11.95 -4.76
C LYS A 74 2.99 -10.47 -4.54
N VAL A 75 1.86 -10.07 -3.94
CA VAL A 75 1.58 -8.71 -3.50
C VAL A 75 1.38 -8.70 -1.99
N ILE A 76 2.21 -7.94 -1.27
CA ILE A 76 2.21 -7.87 0.20
C ILE A 76 1.92 -6.45 0.64
N GLY A 77 0.80 -6.26 1.33
CA GLY A 77 0.47 -4.97 1.94
C GLY A 77 1.25 -4.75 3.24
N VAL A 78 1.85 -3.58 3.40
CA VAL A 78 2.46 -3.14 4.66
C VAL A 78 1.57 -2.06 5.25
N VAL A 79 0.96 -2.35 6.40
CA VAL A 79 -0.07 -1.51 7.00
C VAL A 79 0.33 -1.03 8.38
N SER A 80 -0.20 0.13 8.79
CA SER A 80 -0.08 0.63 10.15
C SER A 80 -1.36 1.33 10.58
N GLY A 81 -1.70 1.25 11.86
CA GLY A 81 -2.90 1.90 12.37
C GLY A 81 -2.76 3.40 12.58
N LYS A 82 -1.54 3.95 12.56
CA LYS A 82 -1.27 5.38 12.67
C LYS A 82 0.00 5.76 11.91
N GLY A 83 0.16 7.05 11.63
CA GLY A 83 1.36 7.62 11.04
C GLY A 83 2.55 7.64 12.02
N GLY A 84 3.76 7.70 11.48
CA GLY A 84 4.99 7.89 12.27
C GLY A 84 5.55 6.63 12.95
N VAL A 85 4.98 5.45 12.72
CA VAL A 85 5.50 4.18 13.28
C VAL A 85 6.66 3.58 12.49
N GLY A 86 7.04 4.21 11.37
CA GLY A 86 8.11 3.72 10.49
C GLY A 86 7.67 2.66 9.49
N LYS A 87 6.41 2.68 9.07
CA LYS A 87 5.84 1.77 8.06
C LYS A 87 6.69 1.73 6.79
N SER A 88 6.97 2.89 6.19
CA SER A 88 7.77 2.98 4.95
C SER A 88 9.22 2.50 5.13
N LEU A 89 9.83 2.75 6.31
CA LEU A 89 11.12 2.16 6.66
C LEU A 89 11.06 0.63 6.62
N VAL A 90 10.07 0.04 7.27
CA VAL A 90 9.88 -1.43 7.30
C VAL A 90 9.62 -1.96 5.89
N THR A 91 8.81 -1.27 5.07
CA THR A 91 8.56 -1.62 3.67
C THR A 91 9.87 -1.66 2.88
N GLY A 92 10.68 -0.61 2.98
CA GLY A 92 11.98 -0.55 2.33
C GLY A 92 12.96 -1.63 2.80
N LEU A 93 13.00 -1.90 4.12
CA LEU A 93 13.83 -2.98 4.68
C LEU A 93 13.40 -4.37 4.18
N LEU A 94 12.08 -4.63 4.09
CA LEU A 94 11.56 -5.87 3.51
C LEU A 94 11.99 -6.03 2.04
N ALA A 95 11.88 -4.97 1.25
CA ALA A 95 12.27 -4.99 -0.16
C ALA A 95 13.78 -5.18 -0.32
N CYS A 96 14.61 -4.43 0.43
CA CYS A 96 16.06 -4.56 0.39
C CYS A 96 16.53 -5.95 0.81
N GLU A 97 15.96 -6.52 1.88
CA GLU A 97 16.32 -7.86 2.34
C GLU A 97 15.86 -8.94 1.35
N THR A 98 14.71 -8.75 0.69
CA THR A 98 14.23 -9.64 -0.38
C THR A 98 15.20 -9.63 -1.56
N ALA A 99 15.68 -8.45 -1.97
CA ALA A 99 16.68 -8.31 -3.02
C ALA A 99 18.02 -8.98 -2.66
N ARG A 100 18.49 -8.84 -1.40
CA ARG A 100 19.71 -9.53 -0.91
C ARG A 100 19.62 -11.04 -1.01
N ARG A 101 18.42 -11.60 -0.93
CA ARG A 101 18.17 -13.05 -1.13
C ARG A 101 18.07 -13.47 -2.58
N GLY A 102 18.44 -12.59 -3.51
CA GLY A 102 18.44 -12.87 -4.96
C GLY A 102 17.03 -12.94 -5.54
N LYS A 103 16.03 -12.28 -4.90
CA LYS A 103 14.67 -12.16 -5.42
C LYS A 103 14.43 -10.77 -5.97
N ILE A 104 13.59 -10.67 -6.99
CA ILE A 104 13.21 -9.39 -7.56
C ILE A 104 12.12 -8.78 -6.69
N ALA A 105 12.44 -7.66 -6.03
CA ALA A 105 11.52 -6.92 -5.19
C ALA A 105 11.01 -5.67 -5.89
N GLY A 106 9.73 -5.35 -5.69
CA GLY A 106 9.13 -4.08 -6.08
C GLY A 106 8.48 -3.39 -4.88
N VAL A 107 8.38 -2.07 -4.92
CA VAL A 107 7.65 -1.26 -3.95
C VAL A 107 6.70 -0.32 -4.68
N LEU A 108 5.42 -0.48 -4.39
CA LEU A 108 4.37 0.45 -4.78
C LEU A 108 4.07 1.35 -3.58
N ASP A 109 4.45 2.62 -3.69
CA ASP A 109 4.20 3.64 -2.66
C ASP A 109 2.76 4.15 -2.80
N ALA A 110 1.88 3.63 -1.97
CA ALA A 110 0.46 4.00 -1.92
C ALA A 110 0.18 5.12 -0.91
N ASP A 111 1.18 5.60 -0.17
CA ASP A 111 1.05 6.77 0.72
C ASP A 111 1.24 8.07 -0.07
N ILE A 112 0.26 8.35 -0.94
CA ILE A 112 0.30 9.48 -1.89
C ILE A 112 0.47 10.84 -1.18
N THR A 113 0.00 10.96 0.07
CA THR A 113 0.05 12.21 0.83
C THR A 113 1.38 12.44 1.53
N GLY A 114 2.16 11.38 1.74
CA GLY A 114 3.47 11.44 2.39
C GLY A 114 4.47 10.48 1.73
N PRO A 115 4.62 10.54 0.39
CA PRO A 115 5.45 9.58 -0.33
C PRO A 115 6.91 9.70 0.08
N SER A 116 7.51 8.58 0.44
CA SER A 116 8.87 8.56 1.00
C SER A 116 9.79 7.52 0.35
N MET A 117 9.24 6.55 -0.36
CA MET A 117 10.01 5.41 -0.87
C MET A 117 11.15 5.77 -1.82
N PRO A 118 10.97 6.68 -2.82
CA PRO A 118 12.08 7.08 -3.67
C PRO A 118 13.25 7.68 -2.89
N ARG A 119 12.93 8.57 -1.92
CA ARG A 119 13.94 9.27 -1.12
C ARG A 119 14.78 8.30 -0.29
N ILE A 120 14.14 7.38 0.45
CA ILE A 120 14.87 6.46 1.34
C ILE A 120 15.66 5.38 0.59
N LEU A 121 15.30 5.12 -0.68
CA LEU A 121 16.02 4.20 -1.58
C LEU A 121 16.97 4.92 -2.57
N GLY A 122 17.14 6.24 -2.43
CA GLY A 122 18.12 7.01 -3.19
C GLY A 122 17.75 7.24 -4.66
N ILE A 123 16.48 7.10 -5.01
CA ILE A 123 15.98 7.32 -6.37
C ILE A 123 15.68 8.81 -6.56
N ARG A 124 16.26 9.42 -7.58
CA ARG A 124 16.10 10.84 -7.91
C ARG A 124 15.51 11.07 -9.29
N ASP A 125 15.67 10.11 -10.19
CA ASP A 125 15.19 10.23 -11.55
C ASP A 125 13.67 10.05 -11.61
N LYS A 126 13.03 10.81 -12.49
CA LYS A 126 11.59 10.71 -12.71
C LYS A 126 11.25 9.43 -13.49
N ALA A 127 10.05 8.91 -13.28
CA ALA A 127 9.57 7.77 -14.04
C ALA A 127 9.42 8.14 -15.52
N VAL A 128 9.75 7.19 -16.39
CA VAL A 128 9.60 7.32 -17.83
C VAL A 128 8.59 6.30 -18.34
N GLY A 129 7.94 6.59 -19.47
CA GLY A 129 7.00 5.68 -20.11
C GLY A 129 7.55 5.08 -21.40
N ASN A 130 7.00 3.93 -21.78
CA ASN A 130 7.15 3.33 -23.09
C ASN A 130 5.78 2.89 -23.64
N GLU A 131 5.75 2.12 -24.73
CA GLU A 131 4.51 1.64 -25.34
C GLU A 131 3.69 0.70 -24.44
N LEU A 132 4.33 0.06 -23.46
CA LEU A 132 3.68 -0.86 -22.51
C LEU A 132 3.14 -0.14 -21.26
N GLY A 133 3.57 1.10 -21.01
CA GLY A 133 3.16 1.87 -19.84
C GLY A 133 4.31 2.60 -19.16
N ILE A 134 4.12 2.94 -17.90
CA ILE A 134 5.11 3.62 -17.06
C ILE A 134 6.11 2.59 -16.57
N LEU A 135 7.40 2.92 -16.61
CA LEU A 135 8.45 2.07 -16.05
C LEU A 135 8.72 2.47 -14.59
N PRO A 136 8.76 1.51 -13.66
CA PRO A 136 9.20 1.80 -12.30
C PRO A 136 10.69 2.18 -12.33
N GLN A 137 11.11 3.04 -11.41
CA GLN A 137 12.52 3.34 -11.23
C GLN A 137 13.19 2.24 -10.39
N GLU A 138 14.47 2.01 -10.63
CA GLU A 138 15.25 1.01 -9.89
C GLU A 138 16.25 1.67 -8.96
N ALA A 139 16.25 1.24 -7.70
CA ALA A 139 17.29 1.60 -6.75
C ALA A 139 18.60 0.86 -7.09
N GLU A 140 19.73 1.32 -6.53
CA GLU A 140 21.07 0.75 -6.78
C GLU A 140 21.15 -0.77 -6.52
N ASN A 141 20.33 -1.29 -5.61
CA ASN A 141 20.24 -2.71 -5.30
C ASN A 141 19.20 -3.49 -6.13
N GLY A 142 18.65 -2.89 -7.18
CA GLY A 142 17.69 -3.50 -8.10
C GLY A 142 16.25 -3.56 -7.60
N VAL A 143 15.93 -2.91 -6.48
CA VAL A 143 14.54 -2.78 -6.01
C VAL A 143 13.80 -1.81 -6.93
N LYS A 144 12.70 -2.27 -7.53
CA LYS A 144 11.84 -1.45 -8.39
C LYS A 144 10.89 -0.62 -7.54
N VAL A 145 10.73 0.66 -7.87
CA VAL A 145 9.89 1.58 -7.09
C VAL A 145 8.97 2.38 -7.99
N MET A 146 7.71 2.48 -7.59
CA MET A 146 6.76 3.42 -8.17
C MET A 146 6.11 4.23 -7.06
N SER A 147 6.15 5.55 -7.21
CA SER A 147 5.61 6.54 -6.27
C SER A 147 5.14 7.75 -7.05
N ILE A 148 4.18 8.49 -6.50
CA ILE A 148 3.69 9.73 -7.11
C ILE A 148 4.82 10.75 -7.30
N ASN A 149 5.79 10.82 -6.39
CA ASN A 149 6.93 11.74 -6.49
C ASN A 149 7.78 11.54 -7.75
N LEU A 150 7.74 10.34 -8.33
CA LEU A 150 8.43 10.07 -9.59
C LEU A 150 7.73 10.64 -10.82
N LEU A 151 6.47 11.11 -10.65
CA LEU A 151 5.65 11.69 -11.71
C LEU A 151 5.46 13.21 -11.54
N LEU A 152 5.63 13.74 -10.35
CA LEU A 152 5.53 15.18 -10.07
C LEU A 152 6.73 15.92 -10.64
N GLU A 153 6.53 17.17 -11.05
CA GLU A 153 7.63 18.03 -11.53
C GLU A 153 8.63 18.33 -10.39
N HIS A 154 8.09 18.67 -9.21
CA HIS A 154 8.88 18.90 -8.00
C HIS A 154 8.43 17.98 -6.88
N ASP A 155 9.37 17.41 -6.14
CA ASP A 155 9.09 16.48 -5.02
C ASP A 155 8.37 17.15 -3.84
N THR A 156 8.37 18.49 -3.80
CA THR A 156 7.72 19.31 -2.79
C THR A 156 6.33 19.77 -3.18
N ASP A 157 5.86 19.43 -4.38
CA ASP A 157 4.53 19.83 -4.83
C ASP A 157 3.47 19.13 -3.97
N PRO A 158 2.56 19.89 -3.33
CA PRO A 158 1.56 19.30 -2.47
C PRO A 158 0.53 18.54 -3.29
N VAL A 159 0.32 17.29 -2.93
CA VAL A 159 -0.75 16.46 -3.50
C VAL A 159 -2.01 16.68 -2.68
N ILE A 160 -2.87 17.64 -3.10
CA ILE A 160 -4.13 17.96 -2.42
C ILE A 160 -5.26 17.21 -3.12
N TRP A 161 -5.31 15.90 -2.93
CA TRP A 161 -6.32 15.05 -3.58
C TRP A 161 -7.32 14.48 -2.58
N ARG A 162 -8.54 14.26 -3.06
CA ARG A 162 -9.57 13.56 -2.29
C ARG A 162 -9.31 12.05 -2.32
N GLY A 163 -9.81 11.32 -1.32
CA GLY A 163 -9.56 9.89 -1.17
C GLY A 163 -9.83 9.03 -2.41
N SER A 164 -10.87 9.36 -3.19
CA SER A 164 -11.19 8.66 -4.44
C SER A 164 -10.11 8.83 -5.54
N LEU A 165 -9.49 10.02 -5.63
CA LEU A 165 -8.38 10.25 -6.57
C LEU A 165 -7.13 9.49 -6.13
N ILE A 166 -6.82 9.50 -4.83
CA ILE A 166 -5.70 8.75 -4.26
C ILE A 166 -5.85 7.25 -4.58
N ALA A 167 -7.02 6.68 -4.30
CA ALA A 167 -7.29 5.28 -4.57
C ALA A 167 -7.22 4.96 -6.08
N GLY A 168 -7.70 5.86 -6.94
CA GLY A 168 -7.58 5.76 -8.40
C GLY A 168 -6.13 5.73 -8.85
N THR A 169 -5.28 6.59 -8.30
CA THR A 169 -3.84 6.63 -8.62
C THR A 169 -3.12 5.35 -8.20
N VAL A 170 -3.39 4.84 -7.01
CA VAL A 170 -2.80 3.57 -6.57
C VAL A 170 -3.22 2.42 -7.49
N LYS A 171 -4.48 2.41 -7.94
CA LYS A 171 -4.96 1.46 -8.95
C LYS A 171 -4.21 1.63 -10.27
N GLN A 172 -3.96 2.87 -10.74
CA GLN A 172 -3.16 3.13 -11.94
C GLN A 172 -1.71 2.66 -11.78
N PHE A 173 -1.10 2.75 -10.61
CA PHE A 173 0.23 2.17 -10.37
C PHE A 173 0.26 0.65 -10.50
N TRP A 174 -0.88 0.00 -10.40
CA TRP A 174 -1.02 -1.42 -10.70
C TRP A 174 -1.30 -1.69 -12.18
N THR A 175 -2.21 -0.93 -12.80
CA THR A 175 -2.68 -1.19 -14.18
C THR A 175 -1.76 -0.64 -15.25
N ASP A 176 -1.11 0.52 -15.01
CA ASP A 176 -0.40 1.29 -16.02
C ASP A 176 1.12 1.18 -15.89
N VAL A 177 1.62 0.69 -14.74
CA VAL A 177 3.06 0.47 -14.53
C VAL A 177 3.48 -0.90 -15.02
N CYS A 178 4.45 -0.93 -15.92
CA CYS A 178 5.08 -2.15 -16.43
C CYS A 178 6.15 -2.64 -15.44
N TRP A 179 5.74 -3.39 -14.44
CA TRP A 179 6.63 -3.93 -13.39
C TRP A 179 7.64 -4.96 -13.90
N GLY A 180 7.39 -5.57 -15.08
CA GLY A 180 8.18 -6.72 -15.54
C GLY A 180 8.06 -7.90 -14.58
N ASP A 181 9.12 -8.68 -14.46
CA ASP A 181 9.19 -9.78 -13.48
C ASP A 181 9.43 -9.23 -12.07
N VAL A 182 8.56 -9.60 -11.12
CA VAL A 182 8.67 -9.26 -9.69
C VAL A 182 8.29 -10.49 -8.86
N ASP A 183 9.17 -10.92 -7.95
CA ASP A 183 8.88 -12.02 -7.03
C ASP A 183 7.97 -11.55 -5.88
N CYS A 184 8.23 -10.36 -5.32
CA CYS A 184 7.43 -9.77 -4.25
C CYS A 184 7.26 -8.27 -4.50
N LEU A 185 6.01 -7.82 -4.66
CA LEU A 185 5.64 -6.41 -4.70
C LEU A 185 5.11 -6.02 -3.31
N TYR A 186 5.80 -5.11 -2.66
CA TYR A 186 5.37 -4.52 -1.39
C TYR A 186 4.55 -3.27 -1.65
N VAL A 187 3.37 -3.18 -1.05
CA VAL A 187 2.52 -1.99 -1.13
C VAL A 187 2.66 -1.23 0.18
N ASP A 188 3.31 -0.08 0.14
CA ASP A 188 3.43 0.83 1.28
C ASP A 188 2.12 1.60 1.44
N MET A 189 1.24 1.10 2.33
CA MET A 189 -0.12 1.59 2.49
C MET A 189 -0.15 2.94 3.21
N PRO A 190 -1.12 3.82 2.94
CA PRO A 190 -1.32 4.99 3.79
C PRO A 190 -1.66 4.57 5.22
N PRO A 191 -1.37 5.40 6.23
CA PRO A 191 -1.66 5.07 7.62
C PRO A 191 -3.17 4.98 7.89
N GLY A 192 -3.56 4.13 8.82
CA GLY A 192 -4.95 3.93 9.23
C GLY A 192 -5.68 2.81 8.50
N THR A 193 -6.98 2.74 8.70
CA THR A 193 -7.89 1.69 8.17
C THR A 193 -9.08 2.32 7.45
N GLY A 194 -8.86 3.47 6.78
CA GLY A 194 -9.90 4.22 6.07
C GLY A 194 -10.15 3.72 4.65
N ASP A 195 -10.79 4.56 3.85
CA ASP A 195 -11.28 4.20 2.50
C ASP A 195 -10.16 3.87 1.52
N VAL A 196 -8.99 4.55 1.61
CA VAL A 196 -7.88 4.30 0.67
C VAL A 196 -7.29 2.90 0.86
N PRO A 197 -6.88 2.45 2.08
CA PRO A 197 -6.48 1.07 2.31
C PRO A 197 -7.51 0.05 1.86
N LEU A 198 -8.79 0.29 2.13
CA LEU A 198 -9.88 -0.61 1.73
C LEU A 198 -9.94 -0.74 0.20
N THR A 199 -9.93 0.39 -0.52
CA THR A 199 -9.96 0.39 -1.99
C THR A 199 -8.75 -0.31 -2.58
N VAL A 200 -7.55 -0.10 -2.02
CA VAL A 200 -6.34 -0.80 -2.47
C VAL A 200 -6.51 -2.31 -2.31
N PHE A 201 -6.99 -2.78 -1.17
CA PHE A 201 -7.23 -4.21 -0.95
C PHE A 201 -8.32 -4.80 -1.85
N GLN A 202 -9.27 -4.00 -2.30
CA GLN A 202 -10.28 -4.43 -3.26
C GLN A 202 -9.77 -4.45 -4.70
N SER A 203 -8.83 -3.55 -5.03
CA SER A 203 -8.36 -3.36 -6.41
C SER A 203 -7.10 -4.15 -6.74
N LEU A 204 -6.24 -4.46 -5.76
CA LEU A 204 -4.99 -5.18 -5.95
C LEU A 204 -5.09 -6.62 -5.41
N PRO A 205 -4.46 -7.60 -6.06
CA PRO A 205 -4.48 -9.00 -5.63
C PRO A 205 -3.54 -9.23 -4.44
N VAL A 206 -3.86 -8.65 -3.28
CA VAL A 206 -3.00 -8.74 -2.07
C VAL A 206 -3.04 -10.15 -1.49
N ASP A 207 -1.87 -10.80 -1.40
CA ASP A 207 -1.71 -12.17 -0.89
C ASP A 207 -1.58 -12.24 0.63
N GLY A 208 -1.14 -11.16 1.26
CA GLY A 208 -1.00 -11.08 2.71
C GLY A 208 -0.61 -9.68 3.19
N ILE A 209 -0.75 -9.44 4.49
CA ILE A 209 -0.33 -8.18 5.08
C ILE A 209 0.65 -8.36 6.23
N VAL A 210 1.55 -7.39 6.37
CA VAL A 210 2.44 -7.19 7.52
C VAL A 210 1.95 -5.95 8.26
N ILE A 211 1.71 -6.07 9.57
CA ILE A 211 1.27 -4.95 10.41
C ILE A 211 2.48 -4.36 11.12
N VAL A 212 2.71 -3.07 10.91
CA VAL A 212 3.80 -2.31 11.54
C VAL A 212 3.25 -1.43 12.65
N LEU A 213 3.91 -1.49 13.81
CA LEU A 213 3.54 -0.72 15.00
C LEU A 213 4.77 -0.30 15.79
N SER A 214 4.55 0.54 16.79
CA SER A 214 5.57 0.96 17.76
C SER A 214 5.06 0.70 19.18
N PRO A 215 5.94 0.55 20.21
CA PRO A 215 5.54 0.30 21.59
C PRO A 215 4.73 1.48 22.17
N GLN A 216 3.41 1.42 22.12
CA GLN A 216 2.51 2.46 22.64
C GLN A 216 1.23 1.81 23.19
N GLU A 217 0.51 2.54 24.04
CA GLU A 217 -0.65 2.01 24.77
C GLU A 217 -1.80 1.49 23.89
N LEU A 218 -1.98 2.04 22.67
CA LEU A 218 -3.08 1.71 21.78
C LEU A 218 -2.82 0.52 20.83
N VAL A 219 -1.71 -0.23 21.02
CA VAL A 219 -1.32 -1.35 20.14
C VAL A 219 -2.46 -2.34 19.94
N GLY A 220 -3.16 -2.73 21.01
CA GLY A 220 -4.26 -3.70 20.93
C GLY A 220 -5.38 -3.26 19.98
N MET A 221 -5.85 -2.01 20.10
CA MET A 221 -6.90 -1.46 19.24
C MET A 221 -6.45 -1.33 17.77
N ILE A 222 -5.20 -0.96 17.55
CA ILE A 222 -4.62 -0.81 16.21
C ILE A 222 -4.55 -2.17 15.51
N VAL A 223 -4.02 -3.18 16.20
CA VAL A 223 -3.93 -4.55 15.67
C VAL A 223 -5.33 -5.10 15.42
N GLU A 224 -6.27 -4.91 16.33
CA GLU A 224 -7.65 -5.37 16.19
C GLU A 224 -8.30 -4.79 14.92
N LYS A 225 -8.18 -3.50 14.69
CA LYS A 225 -8.74 -2.85 13.48
C LYS A 225 -8.11 -3.41 12.20
N ALA A 226 -6.78 -3.55 12.18
CA ALA A 226 -6.07 -4.10 11.02
C ALA A 226 -6.44 -5.57 10.76
N VAL A 227 -6.55 -6.38 11.81
CA VAL A 227 -6.98 -7.80 11.71
C VAL A 227 -8.42 -7.90 11.22
N LYS A 228 -9.36 -7.10 11.77
CA LYS A 228 -10.75 -7.07 11.31
C LYS A 228 -10.87 -6.67 9.84
N MET A 229 -10.13 -5.64 9.42
CA MET A 229 -10.09 -5.22 8.01
C MET A 229 -9.56 -6.36 7.12
N ALA A 230 -8.46 -7.00 7.50
CA ALA A 230 -7.91 -8.13 6.77
C ALA A 230 -8.88 -9.31 6.67
N GLN A 231 -9.59 -9.62 7.77
CA GLN A 231 -10.63 -10.66 7.79
C GLN A 231 -11.78 -10.34 6.86
N MET A 232 -12.30 -9.10 6.88
CA MET A 232 -13.35 -8.65 5.97
C MET A 232 -12.97 -8.81 4.50
N MET A 233 -11.69 -8.62 4.18
CA MET A 233 -11.13 -8.77 2.83
C MET A 233 -10.61 -10.19 2.56
N ASN A 234 -10.76 -11.10 3.52
CA ASN A 234 -10.23 -12.45 3.47
C ASN A 234 -8.72 -12.52 3.17
N ILE A 235 -7.94 -11.54 3.65
CA ILE A 235 -6.49 -11.44 3.44
C ILE A 235 -5.77 -11.96 4.68
N PRO A 236 -4.80 -12.89 4.57
CA PRO A 236 -4.06 -13.38 5.73
C PRO A 236 -3.14 -12.32 6.31
N VAL A 237 -3.08 -12.23 7.65
CA VAL A 237 -2.09 -11.44 8.37
C VAL A 237 -0.85 -12.30 8.58
N LEU A 238 0.26 -11.93 7.96
CA LEU A 238 1.54 -12.68 8.04
C LEU A 238 2.20 -12.53 9.41
N GLY A 239 1.95 -11.40 10.08
CA GLY A 239 2.43 -11.14 11.43
C GLY A 239 2.69 -9.66 11.69
N LEU A 240 3.31 -9.39 12.85
CA LEU A 240 3.57 -8.07 13.37
C LEU A 240 5.06 -7.73 13.31
N VAL A 241 5.38 -6.49 12.93
CA VAL A 241 6.71 -5.89 13.06
C VAL A 241 6.62 -4.72 14.03
N GLU A 242 7.29 -4.82 15.16
CA GLU A 242 7.40 -3.74 16.14
C GLU A 242 8.64 -2.92 15.83
N ASN A 243 8.47 -1.70 15.38
CA ASN A 243 9.56 -0.74 15.19
C ASN A 243 9.74 0.09 16.46
N MET A 244 10.95 0.62 16.68
CA MET A 244 11.30 1.41 17.87
C MET A 244 11.11 0.64 19.19
N ALA A 245 11.28 -0.68 19.16
CA ALA A 245 11.02 -1.56 20.29
C ALA A 245 11.95 -1.28 21.48
N HIS A 246 13.22 -1.00 21.23
CA HIS A 246 14.24 -0.73 22.24
C HIS A 246 15.40 0.04 21.62
N MET A 247 16.30 0.52 22.45
CA MET A 247 17.61 1.01 22.04
C MET A 247 18.71 0.25 22.81
N ILE A 248 19.89 0.18 22.23
CA ILE A 248 21.06 -0.40 22.88
C ILE A 248 21.89 0.74 23.49
N CYS A 249 22.15 0.67 24.79
CA CYS A 249 23.06 1.63 25.44
C CYS A 249 24.45 1.50 24.83
N PRO A 250 25.06 2.58 24.32
CA PRO A 250 26.38 2.51 23.69
C PRO A 250 27.50 2.17 24.68
N ASP A 251 27.33 2.50 25.98
CA ASP A 251 28.35 2.31 26.98
C ASP A 251 28.39 0.89 27.55
N CYS A 252 27.22 0.28 27.80
CA CYS A 252 27.16 -1.01 28.50
C CYS A 252 26.40 -2.12 27.74
N GLY A 253 25.87 -1.83 26.55
CA GLY A 253 25.15 -2.80 25.73
C GLY A 253 23.76 -3.21 26.27
N LYS A 254 23.31 -2.62 27.39
CA LYS A 254 22.00 -2.92 27.98
C LYS A 254 20.88 -2.41 27.07
N ARG A 255 19.81 -3.20 26.95
CA ARG A 255 18.58 -2.76 26.28
C ARG A 255 17.84 -1.76 27.16
N LEU A 256 17.49 -0.64 26.55
CA LEU A 256 16.66 0.42 27.14
C LEU A 256 15.35 0.46 26.38
N TYR A 257 14.25 0.72 27.05
CA TYR A 257 12.92 0.79 26.48
C TYR A 257 12.34 2.20 26.63
N PRO A 258 12.69 3.14 25.73
CA PRO A 258 12.28 4.54 25.85
C PRO A 258 10.76 4.76 25.87
N PHE A 259 10.02 3.84 25.25
CA PHE A 259 8.55 3.84 25.20
C PHE A 259 7.91 2.78 26.11
N GLY A 260 8.69 2.24 27.08
CA GLY A 260 8.28 1.13 27.92
C GLY A 260 8.44 -0.24 27.23
N GLU A 261 8.34 -1.30 28.01
CA GLU A 261 8.26 -2.66 27.46
C GLU A 261 6.91 -2.81 26.79
N GLY A 262 6.92 -2.89 25.44
CA GLY A 262 5.71 -2.90 24.63
C GLY A 262 4.84 -4.12 24.90
N ARG A 263 3.53 -3.95 24.77
CA ARG A 263 2.54 -5.04 24.90
C ARG A 263 2.31 -5.80 23.58
N THR A 264 3.12 -5.53 22.57
CA THR A 264 2.95 -6.09 21.21
C THR A 264 3.02 -7.62 21.21
N ALA A 265 3.89 -8.21 22.01
CA ALA A 265 4.00 -9.68 22.13
C ALA A 265 2.74 -10.32 22.74
N ASP A 266 2.12 -9.68 23.71
CA ASP A 266 0.88 -10.17 24.34
C ASP A 266 -0.30 -10.03 23.36
N VAL A 267 -0.37 -8.91 22.66
CA VAL A 267 -1.37 -8.69 21.61
C VAL A 267 -1.19 -9.68 20.46
N ALA A 268 0.05 -9.95 20.04
CA ALA A 268 0.34 -10.97 19.04
C ALA A 268 -0.21 -12.35 19.46
N LYS A 269 0.02 -12.76 20.70
CA LYS A 269 -0.51 -14.02 21.27
C LYS A 269 -2.04 -14.02 21.31
N GLN A 270 -2.65 -12.92 21.72
CA GLN A 270 -4.11 -12.78 21.79
C GLN A 270 -4.79 -13.03 20.44
N TYR A 271 -4.19 -12.55 19.35
CA TYR A 271 -4.71 -12.72 17.99
C TYR A 271 -4.11 -13.91 17.24
N GLY A 272 -3.28 -14.72 17.88
CA GLY A 272 -2.61 -15.87 17.26
C GLY A 272 -1.65 -15.47 16.12
N LEU A 273 -1.08 -14.26 16.17
CA LEU A 273 -0.22 -13.73 15.14
C LEU A 273 1.27 -13.88 15.52
N PRO A 274 2.15 -14.19 14.56
CA PRO A 274 3.58 -14.25 14.84
C PRO A 274 4.19 -12.85 14.97
N MET A 275 5.11 -12.67 15.93
CA MET A 275 6.07 -11.56 15.93
C MET A 275 7.14 -11.86 14.88
N LEU A 276 7.19 -11.04 13.84
CA LEU A 276 8.13 -11.18 12.73
C LEU A 276 9.46 -10.50 13.02
N ALA A 277 9.42 -9.29 13.57
CA ALA A 277 10.62 -8.55 13.96
C ALA A 277 10.32 -7.57 15.10
N GLN A 278 11.37 -7.27 15.89
CA GLN A 278 11.42 -6.15 16.82
C GLN A 278 12.66 -5.33 16.50
N LEU A 279 12.44 -4.15 15.92
CA LEU A 279 13.52 -3.31 15.42
C LEU A 279 13.95 -2.30 16.47
N PRO A 280 15.25 -2.09 16.66
CA PRO A 280 15.77 -1.12 17.61
C PRO A 280 15.63 0.32 17.12
N ILE A 281 15.66 1.28 18.04
CA ILE A 281 15.91 2.68 17.74
C ILE A 281 17.39 2.83 17.46
N GLN A 282 17.72 3.14 16.22
CA GLN A 282 19.09 3.37 15.76
C GLN A 282 19.16 4.68 14.99
N PRO A 283 19.88 5.71 15.48
CA PRO A 283 20.05 6.97 14.75
C PRO A 283 20.62 6.78 13.35
N GLU A 284 21.43 5.75 13.15
CA GLU A 284 22.01 5.43 11.85
C GLU A 284 20.97 5.04 10.80
N LEU A 285 19.85 4.38 11.21
CA LEU A 285 18.75 4.09 10.32
C LEU A 285 18.14 5.37 9.73
N ALA A 286 17.87 6.36 10.59
CA ALA A 286 17.33 7.64 10.15
C ALA A 286 18.31 8.36 9.22
N LYS A 287 19.59 8.41 9.59
CA LYS A 287 20.64 9.00 8.76
C LYS A 287 20.73 8.33 7.39
N LYS A 288 20.74 7.00 7.33
CA LYS A 288 20.79 6.26 6.06
C LYS A 288 19.54 6.48 5.21
N CYS A 289 18.37 6.59 5.80
CA CYS A 289 17.14 6.97 5.09
C CYS A 289 17.24 8.37 4.48
N ASP A 290 17.77 9.35 5.23
CA ASP A 290 17.93 10.71 4.74
C ASP A 290 19.00 10.82 3.62
N GLU A 291 20.02 9.99 3.67
CA GLU A 291 21.04 9.84 2.64
C GLU A 291 20.57 9.08 1.39
N GLY A 292 19.38 8.42 1.43
CA GLY A 292 18.90 7.53 0.38
C GLY A 292 19.68 6.22 0.30
N ARG A 293 20.24 5.78 1.41
CA ARG A 293 21.15 4.63 1.51
C ARG A 293 20.58 3.49 2.37
N LEU A 294 19.26 3.33 2.38
CA LEU A 294 18.63 2.25 3.17
C LEU A 294 19.16 0.86 2.81
N MET A 295 19.55 0.66 1.55
CA MET A 295 20.10 -0.61 1.08
C MET A 295 21.41 -1.02 1.79
N ASP A 296 22.14 -0.06 2.41
CA ASP A 296 23.38 -0.38 3.17
C ASP A 296 23.06 -1.01 4.53
N ILE A 297 21.85 -0.86 5.01
CA ILE A 297 21.42 -1.36 6.31
C ILE A 297 21.11 -2.84 6.24
N GLN A 298 21.67 -3.60 7.17
CA GLN A 298 21.36 -5.02 7.37
C GLN A 298 20.86 -5.20 8.81
N LEU A 299 19.60 -5.65 8.92
CA LEU A 299 18.99 -5.98 10.20
C LEU A 299 18.65 -7.47 10.22
N PRO A 300 19.40 -8.29 10.96
CA PRO A 300 19.13 -9.73 11.06
C PRO A 300 17.70 -10.04 11.50
N GLU A 301 17.09 -9.13 12.27
CA GLU A 301 15.72 -9.22 12.75
C GLU A 301 14.71 -9.28 11.62
N MET A 302 15.00 -8.68 10.45
CA MET A 302 14.13 -8.71 9.28
C MET A 302 14.08 -10.06 8.59
N GLY A 303 15.04 -10.95 8.87
CA GLY A 303 15.14 -12.27 8.25
C GLY A 303 13.86 -13.08 8.38
N LYS A 304 13.29 -13.15 9.60
CA LYS A 304 12.04 -13.87 9.86
C LYS A 304 10.84 -13.25 9.13
N ALA A 305 10.80 -11.93 9.01
CA ALA A 305 9.73 -11.23 8.30
C ALA A 305 9.75 -11.57 6.80
N VAL A 306 10.92 -11.53 6.18
CA VAL A 306 11.06 -11.90 4.77
C VAL A 306 10.80 -13.40 4.55
N ASP A 307 11.19 -14.28 5.48
CA ASP A 307 10.83 -15.70 5.41
C ASP A 307 9.32 -15.90 5.40
N ALA A 308 8.58 -15.18 6.24
CA ALA A 308 7.12 -15.25 6.28
C ALA A 308 6.52 -14.79 4.94
N VAL A 309 7.03 -13.69 4.36
CA VAL A 309 6.62 -13.20 3.04
C VAL A 309 6.91 -14.25 1.95
N LEU A 310 8.12 -14.77 1.88
CA LEU A 310 8.50 -15.74 0.84
C LEU A 310 7.71 -17.05 0.94
N LYS A 311 7.33 -17.47 2.16
CA LYS A 311 6.49 -18.66 2.41
C LYS A 311 4.99 -18.40 2.24
N CYS A 312 4.56 -17.14 2.16
CA CYS A 312 3.17 -16.80 1.93
C CYS A 312 2.65 -17.48 0.65
N LYS A 313 1.47 -18.10 0.74
CA LYS A 313 0.82 -18.73 -0.43
C LYS A 313 0.19 -17.63 -1.28
N VAL A 314 0.40 -17.72 -2.58
CA VAL A 314 -0.34 -16.90 -3.55
C VAL A 314 -1.82 -17.28 -3.49
N ARG A 315 -2.66 -16.28 -3.35
CA ARG A 315 -4.11 -16.47 -3.30
C ARG A 315 -4.67 -16.66 -4.70
N LYS A 316 -5.69 -17.50 -4.80
CA LYS A 316 -6.53 -17.54 -6.00
C LYS A 316 -7.53 -16.38 -5.91
N HIS A 317 -7.39 -15.41 -6.75
CA HIS A 317 -8.31 -14.27 -6.86
C HIS A 317 -9.34 -14.64 -7.94
N GLU A 318 -10.49 -15.20 -7.50
CA GLU A 318 -11.65 -15.51 -8.36
C GLU A 318 -12.57 -14.30 -8.51
#